data_05fb1117bf5a1a1ed7de912545acd6a1
#
_entry.id   05fb1117bf5a1a1ed7de912545acd6a1
#
_cell.length_a   1.000
_cell.length_b   1.000
_cell.length_c   1.000
_cell.angle_alpha   90.00
_cell.angle_beta   90.00
_cell.angle_gamma   90.00
#
_symmetry.space_group_name_H-M   'P 1'
#
loop_
_entity.id
_entity.type
_entity.pdbx_description
1 polymer ?
#
loop_
_entity_poly.entity_id
_entity_poly.type
_entity_poly.pdbx_seq_one_letter_code
_entity_poly.pdbx_strand_id
1 'polypeptide(L)'
;MTRLRKMMLEELQRRNYSAITTRNYLRVVTEFAKHFGKSPDKLGPNELRTYQAYLLTERKLTPGTVVNRVAALRFFFVKTLKRHQFREFLPYPRDRRRLPTVLSQEEVSQLINGAGNLFRRTLLMTLYGTGMRRAELARLKVGDVDSQRMTIRVVEGKGG
;
A
#
# COMPACT_ATOMS: atom_id res chain seq x y z
N MET A 1 1.18 -6.28 24.46
CA MET A 1 0.71 -5.28 23.49
C MET A 1 0.53 -3.95 24.21
N THR A 2 1.12 -2.82 23.74
CA THR A 2 1.01 -1.53 24.44
C THR A 2 -0.41 -0.97 24.35
N ARG A 3 -0.84 -0.16 25.34
CA ARG A 3 -2.15 0.50 25.36
C ARG A 3 -2.44 1.27 24.06
N LEU A 4 -1.48 2.05 23.59
CA LEU A 4 -1.64 2.85 22.37
C LEU A 4 -1.84 2.00 21.11
N ARG A 5 -1.13 0.88 21.01
CA ARG A 5 -1.29 -0.06 19.90
C ARG A 5 -2.70 -0.69 19.90
N LYS A 6 -3.23 -1.02 21.09
CA LYS A 6 -4.58 -1.56 21.24
C LYS A 6 -5.62 -0.53 20.81
N MET A 7 -5.53 0.71 21.31
CA MET A 7 -6.43 1.81 20.91
C MET A 7 -6.43 2.05 19.40
N MET A 8 -5.23 2.08 18.79
CA MET A 8 -5.14 2.27 17.33
C MET A 8 -5.75 1.10 16.56
N LEU A 9 -5.53 -0.13 17.01
CA LEU A 9 -6.10 -1.32 16.39
C LEU A 9 -7.64 -1.30 16.43
N GLU A 10 -8.21 -1.01 17.58
CA GLU A 10 -9.67 -0.89 17.77
C GLU A 10 -10.26 0.19 16.85
N GLU A 11 -9.60 1.34 16.75
CA GLU A 11 -10.05 2.43 15.88
C GLU A 11 -9.97 2.07 14.38
N LEU A 12 -8.97 1.29 13.96
CA LEU A 12 -8.83 0.77 12.60
C LEU A 12 -9.92 -0.28 12.29
N GLN A 13 -10.16 -1.22 13.22
CA GLN A 13 -11.18 -2.25 13.07
C GLN A 13 -12.58 -1.64 13.01
N ARG A 14 -12.91 -0.70 13.89
CA ARG A 14 -14.20 0.01 13.91
C ARG A 14 -14.51 0.72 12.58
N ARG A 15 -13.47 1.09 11.82
CA ARG A 15 -13.57 1.74 10.50
C ARG A 15 -13.42 0.78 9.34
N ASN A 16 -13.45 -0.52 9.60
CA ASN A 16 -13.33 -1.59 8.60
C ASN A 16 -12.09 -1.48 7.70
N TYR A 17 -10.94 -1.08 8.27
CA TYR A 17 -9.69 -1.10 7.52
C TYR A 17 -9.23 -2.53 7.27
N SER A 18 -8.74 -2.79 6.03
CA SER A 18 -8.22 -4.11 5.67
C SER A 18 -7.06 -4.54 6.59
N ALA A 19 -6.88 -5.86 6.74
CA ALA A 19 -5.80 -6.42 7.56
C ALA A 19 -4.40 -5.94 7.12
N ILE A 20 -4.20 -5.74 5.81
CA ILE A 20 -2.94 -5.22 5.23
C ILE A 20 -2.72 -3.77 5.66
N THR A 21 -3.73 -2.92 5.53
CA THR A 21 -3.65 -1.51 5.93
C THR A 21 -3.42 -1.38 7.42
N THR A 22 -4.15 -2.15 8.23
CA THR A 22 -4.01 -2.19 9.69
C THR A 22 -2.58 -2.54 10.10
N ARG A 23 -2.01 -3.60 9.52
CA ARG A 23 -0.62 -4.02 9.77
C ARG A 23 0.37 -2.92 9.41
N ASN A 24 0.20 -2.31 8.24
CA ASN A 24 1.09 -1.25 7.76
C ASN A 24 1.02 -0.01 8.65
N TYR A 25 -0.16 0.43 9.06
CA TYR A 25 -0.32 1.60 9.91
C TYR A 25 0.31 1.40 11.29
N LEU A 26 0.07 0.25 11.91
CA LEU A 26 0.70 -0.10 13.19
C LEU A 26 2.22 -0.17 13.08
N ARG A 27 2.75 -0.71 11.98
CA ARG A 27 4.20 -0.77 11.72
C ARG A 27 4.80 0.62 11.62
N VAL A 28 4.18 1.54 10.87
CA VAL A 28 4.68 2.90 10.69
C VAL A 28 4.77 3.65 12.02
N VAL A 29 3.76 3.56 12.88
CA VAL A 29 3.78 4.21 14.19
C VAL A 29 4.84 3.57 15.10
N THR A 30 5.06 2.25 14.99
CA THR A 30 6.14 1.57 15.73
C THR A 30 7.53 2.02 15.23
N GLU A 31 7.73 2.16 13.93
CA GLU A 31 8.98 2.67 13.35
C GLU A 31 9.25 4.11 13.76
N PHE A 32 8.22 4.95 13.78
CA PHE A 32 8.30 6.34 14.26
C PHE A 32 8.73 6.42 15.73
N ALA A 33 8.09 5.64 16.61
CA ALA A 33 8.44 5.58 18.03
C ALA A 33 9.88 5.08 18.24
N LYS A 34 10.30 4.06 17.50
CA LYS A 34 11.66 3.50 17.56
C LYS A 34 12.72 4.52 17.11
N HIS A 35 12.43 5.32 16.09
CA HIS A 35 13.36 6.32 15.58
C HIS A 35 13.75 7.35 16.65
N PHE A 36 12.83 7.74 17.51
CA PHE A 36 13.08 8.70 18.59
C PHE A 36 13.33 8.04 19.96
N GLY A 37 13.22 6.72 20.09
CA GLY A 37 13.37 6.01 21.35
C GLY A 37 12.32 6.40 22.40
N LYS A 38 11.20 6.99 21.99
CA LYS A 38 10.15 7.53 22.88
C LYS A 38 8.78 6.99 22.51
N SER A 39 7.86 6.98 23.50
CA SER A 39 6.46 6.65 23.24
C SER A 39 5.83 7.65 22.25
N PRO A 40 5.10 7.20 21.22
CA PRO A 40 4.66 8.07 20.14
C PRO A 40 3.66 9.16 20.58
N ASP A 41 2.96 8.98 21.68
CA ASP A 41 2.08 10.01 22.27
C ASP A 41 2.83 11.18 22.92
N LYS A 42 4.11 10.99 23.25
CA LYS A 42 5.01 12.02 23.80
C LYS A 42 5.75 12.78 22.73
N LEU A 43 5.62 12.40 21.46
CA LEU A 43 6.24 13.05 20.32
C LEU A 43 5.31 14.16 19.78
N GLY A 44 5.91 15.28 19.39
CA GLY A 44 5.20 16.49 19.01
C GLY A 44 5.37 16.87 17.53
N PRO A 45 4.96 18.10 17.18
CA PRO A 45 5.07 18.61 15.82
C PRO A 45 6.49 18.65 15.27
N ASN A 46 7.48 18.96 16.11
CA ASN A 46 8.88 19.03 15.68
C ASN A 46 9.41 17.66 15.28
N GLU A 47 9.14 16.63 16.06
CA GLU A 47 9.54 15.26 15.75
C GLU A 47 8.85 14.75 14.48
N LEU A 48 7.59 15.15 14.23
CA LEU A 48 6.90 14.81 13.00
C LEU A 48 7.55 15.43 11.76
N ARG A 49 7.92 16.71 11.84
CA ARG A 49 8.62 17.40 10.75
C ARG A 49 9.99 16.78 10.49
N THR A 50 10.78 16.57 11.55
CA THR A 50 12.11 15.95 11.45
C THR A 50 12.01 14.54 10.86
N TYR A 51 11.05 13.73 11.32
CA TYR A 51 10.86 12.38 10.78
C TYR A 51 10.46 12.38 9.31
N GLN A 52 9.57 13.29 8.89
CA GLN A 52 9.18 13.39 7.50
C GLN A 52 10.35 13.81 6.60
N ALA A 53 11.17 14.75 7.06
CA ALA A 53 12.41 15.14 6.37
C ALA A 53 13.36 13.95 6.27
N TYR A 54 13.65 13.25 7.38
CA TYR A 54 14.45 12.02 7.43
C TYR A 54 14.01 10.96 6.40
N LEU A 55 12.69 10.74 6.28
CA LEU A 55 12.17 9.76 5.31
C LEU A 55 12.50 10.12 3.86
N LEU A 56 12.50 11.42 3.53
CA LEU A 56 12.76 11.91 2.18
C LEU A 56 14.26 12.06 1.89
N THR A 57 15.04 12.65 2.81
CA THR A 57 16.44 13.02 2.59
C THR A 57 17.42 11.89 2.88
N GLU A 58 17.29 11.23 4.02
CA GLU A 58 18.20 10.17 4.45
C GLU A 58 17.76 8.78 3.99
N ARG A 59 16.49 8.42 4.20
CA ARG A 59 15.94 7.14 3.73
C ARG A 59 15.64 7.14 2.23
N LYS A 60 15.67 8.30 1.56
CA LYS A 60 15.42 8.48 0.12
C LYS A 60 14.17 7.75 -0.36
N LEU A 61 13.11 7.72 0.47
CA LEU A 61 11.85 7.08 0.10
C LEU A 61 11.12 7.90 -0.96
N THR A 62 10.43 7.21 -1.86
CA THR A 62 9.60 7.89 -2.85
C THR A 62 8.46 8.67 -2.19
N PRO A 63 8.03 9.81 -2.76
CA PRO A 63 6.91 10.60 -2.23
C PRO A 63 5.66 9.75 -1.97
N GLY A 64 5.30 8.83 -2.86
CA GLY A 64 4.16 7.94 -2.70
C GLY A 64 4.28 7.02 -1.46
N THR A 65 5.50 6.54 -1.15
CA THR A 65 5.76 5.77 0.08
C THR A 65 5.62 6.66 1.33
N VAL A 66 6.10 7.90 1.26
CA VAL A 66 5.98 8.85 2.37
C VAL A 66 4.53 9.26 2.59
N VAL A 67 3.72 9.42 1.55
CA VAL A 67 2.25 9.64 1.64
C VAL A 67 1.58 8.58 2.52
N ASN A 68 1.89 7.30 2.30
CA ASN A 68 1.33 6.22 3.11
C ASN A 68 1.77 6.30 4.59
N ARG A 69 3.02 6.70 4.86
CA ARG A 69 3.53 6.90 6.22
C ARG A 69 2.87 8.09 6.91
N VAL A 70 2.73 9.20 6.20
CA VAL A 70 2.00 10.39 6.68
C VAL A 70 0.54 10.04 7.00
N ALA A 71 -0.13 9.28 6.15
CA ALA A 71 -1.51 8.84 6.39
C ALA A 71 -1.63 8.02 7.69
N ALA A 72 -0.68 7.11 7.95
CA ALA A 72 -0.67 6.31 9.18
C ALA A 72 -0.42 7.17 10.44
N LEU A 73 0.51 8.13 10.38
CA LEU A 73 0.78 9.05 11.49
C LEU A 73 -0.41 10.00 11.72
N ARG A 74 -1.01 10.54 10.64
CA ARG A 74 -2.26 11.31 10.76
C ARG A 74 -3.37 10.50 11.41
N PHE A 75 -3.54 9.26 11.01
CA PHE A 75 -4.53 8.39 11.64
C PHE A 75 -4.28 8.24 13.14
N PHE A 76 -3.03 7.97 13.53
CA PHE A 76 -2.67 7.82 14.93
C PHE A 76 -2.93 9.10 15.73
N PHE A 77 -2.37 10.24 15.31
CA PHE A 77 -2.51 11.46 16.09
C PHE A 77 -3.94 12.02 16.05
N VAL A 78 -4.59 12.05 14.87
CA VAL A 78 -5.88 12.70 14.71
C VAL A 78 -7.05 11.79 15.10
N LYS A 79 -7.03 10.52 14.70
CA LYS A 79 -8.16 9.60 14.95
C LYS A 79 -8.02 8.82 16.24
N THR A 80 -6.82 8.33 16.56
CA THR A 80 -6.59 7.56 17.79
C THR A 80 -6.41 8.44 19.01
N LEU A 81 -5.52 9.46 18.93
CA LEU A 81 -5.24 10.38 20.06
C LEU A 81 -6.15 11.60 20.12
N LYS A 82 -7.02 11.81 19.11
CA LYS A 82 -7.93 12.97 19.00
C LYS A 82 -7.23 14.35 18.98
N ARG A 83 -5.96 14.39 18.58
CA ARG A 83 -5.16 15.62 18.46
C ARG A 83 -5.33 16.20 17.06
N HIS A 84 -6.45 16.88 16.80
CA HIS A 84 -6.84 17.34 15.46
C HIS A 84 -5.85 18.33 14.83
N GLN A 85 -5.22 19.20 15.62
CA GLN A 85 -4.21 20.17 15.20
C GLN A 85 -2.97 19.52 14.55
N PHE A 86 -2.69 18.25 14.84
CA PHE A 86 -1.56 17.53 14.25
C PHE A 86 -1.70 17.29 12.74
N ARG A 87 -2.88 17.49 12.18
CA ARG A 87 -3.12 17.39 10.73
C ARG A 87 -2.28 18.39 9.93
N GLU A 88 -2.07 19.58 10.45
CA GLU A 88 -1.33 20.66 9.78
C GLU A 88 0.18 20.39 9.75
N PHE A 89 0.70 19.71 10.76
CA PHE A 89 2.12 19.38 10.88
C PHE A 89 2.59 18.20 10.02
N LEU A 90 1.67 17.53 9.33
CA LEU A 90 1.94 16.36 8.49
C LEU A 90 1.41 16.61 7.06
N PRO A 91 1.98 17.56 6.29
CA PRO A 91 1.58 17.78 4.91
C PRO A 91 1.89 16.54 4.07
N TYR A 92 1.04 16.25 3.08
CA TYR A 92 1.37 15.24 2.09
C TYR A 92 2.45 15.78 1.14
N PRO A 93 3.55 15.03 0.92
CA PRO A 93 4.55 15.44 -0.05
C PRO A 93 3.96 15.50 -1.45
N ARG A 94 4.41 16.46 -2.25
CA ARG A 94 4.04 16.52 -3.67
C ARG A 94 4.68 15.34 -4.41
N ASP A 95 3.87 14.59 -5.11
CA ASP A 95 4.32 13.51 -5.97
C ASP A 95 4.19 13.96 -7.44
N ARG A 96 5.30 13.96 -8.17
CA ARG A 96 5.28 14.15 -9.62
C ARG A 96 4.92 12.80 -10.23
N ARG A 97 3.65 12.62 -10.54
CA ARG A 97 3.18 11.42 -11.25
C ARG A 97 3.94 11.32 -12.58
N ARG A 98 4.75 10.29 -12.71
CA ARG A 98 5.30 9.89 -14.00
C ARG A 98 4.28 8.99 -14.68
N LEU A 99 3.99 9.27 -15.93
CA LEU A 99 3.18 8.36 -16.73
C LEU A 99 3.95 7.04 -16.88
N PRO A 100 3.29 5.90 -16.73
CA PRO A 100 3.93 4.61 -16.95
C PRO A 100 4.35 4.51 -18.43
N THR A 101 5.46 3.84 -18.70
CA THR A 101 5.83 3.45 -20.04
C THR A 101 4.80 2.44 -20.57
N VAL A 102 4.19 2.76 -21.68
CA VAL A 102 3.27 1.86 -22.37
C VAL A 102 4.07 1.07 -23.40
N LEU A 103 4.04 -0.25 -23.29
CA LEU A 103 4.71 -1.14 -24.24
C LEU A 103 3.89 -1.23 -25.53
N SER A 104 4.58 -1.33 -26.68
CA SER A 104 3.93 -1.64 -27.94
C SER A 104 3.45 -3.09 -27.99
N GLN A 105 2.61 -3.43 -28.96
CA GLN A 105 2.14 -4.81 -29.14
C GLN A 105 3.30 -5.76 -29.44
N GLU A 106 4.29 -5.31 -30.22
CA GLU A 106 5.50 -6.05 -30.57
C GLU A 106 6.33 -6.35 -29.32
N GLU A 107 6.53 -5.35 -28.46
CA GLU A 107 7.27 -5.51 -27.20
C GLU A 107 6.56 -6.48 -26.26
N VAL A 108 5.23 -6.41 -26.15
CA VAL A 108 4.42 -7.36 -25.38
C VAL A 108 4.54 -8.77 -25.94
N SER A 109 4.49 -8.92 -27.27
CA SER A 109 4.66 -10.21 -27.95
C SER A 109 6.04 -10.81 -27.66
N GLN A 110 7.10 -10.02 -27.74
CA GLN A 110 8.46 -10.46 -27.40
C GLN A 110 8.56 -10.89 -25.93
N LEU A 111 7.97 -10.11 -25.01
CA LEU A 111 7.93 -10.45 -23.59
C LEU A 111 7.24 -11.80 -23.33
N ILE A 112 6.09 -12.04 -23.95
CA ILE A 112 5.32 -13.27 -23.82
C ILE A 112 6.08 -14.45 -24.41
N ASN A 113 6.70 -14.28 -25.57
CA ASN A 113 7.47 -15.34 -26.26
C ASN A 113 8.78 -15.66 -25.51
N GLY A 114 9.39 -14.68 -24.86
CA GLY A 114 10.59 -14.86 -24.02
C GLY A 114 10.33 -15.50 -22.65
N ALA A 115 9.10 -15.89 -22.32
CA ALA A 115 8.72 -16.34 -20.97
C ALA A 115 9.34 -17.68 -20.51
N GLY A 116 10.10 -18.37 -21.35
CA GLY A 116 10.90 -19.55 -21.01
C GLY A 116 10.13 -20.85 -20.71
N ASN A 117 8.88 -20.79 -20.26
CA ASN A 117 8.03 -21.98 -20.08
C ASN A 117 6.52 -21.65 -20.23
N LEU A 118 5.72 -22.70 -20.47
CA LEU A 118 4.29 -22.59 -20.72
C LEU A 118 3.55 -21.88 -19.57
N PHE A 119 3.89 -22.18 -18.32
CA PHE A 119 3.21 -21.59 -17.16
C PHE A 119 3.38 -20.06 -17.13
N ARG A 120 4.62 -19.56 -17.26
CA ARG A 120 4.88 -18.13 -17.28
C ARG A 120 4.24 -17.43 -18.47
N ARG A 121 4.29 -18.09 -19.66
CA ARG A 121 3.64 -17.60 -20.86
C ARG A 121 2.13 -17.45 -20.68
N THR A 122 1.46 -18.46 -20.13
CA THR A 122 0.03 -18.42 -19.81
C THR A 122 -0.32 -17.30 -18.84
N LEU A 123 0.48 -17.10 -17.77
CA LEU A 123 0.29 -15.99 -16.84
C LEU A 123 0.35 -14.62 -17.52
N LEU A 124 1.36 -14.40 -18.37
CA LEU A 124 1.52 -13.14 -19.11
C LEU A 124 0.39 -12.91 -20.09
N MET A 125 -0.01 -13.94 -20.85
CA MET A 125 -1.15 -13.88 -21.77
C MET A 125 -2.45 -13.56 -21.05
N THR A 126 -2.70 -14.20 -19.88
CA THR A 126 -3.88 -13.93 -19.08
C THR A 126 -3.89 -12.50 -18.55
N LEU A 127 -2.75 -11.99 -18.04
CA LEU A 127 -2.64 -10.60 -17.59
C LEU A 127 -2.91 -9.61 -18.72
N TYR A 128 -2.30 -9.83 -19.89
CA TYR A 128 -2.45 -8.95 -21.03
C TYR A 128 -3.87 -8.98 -21.61
N GLY A 129 -4.43 -10.18 -21.79
CA GLY A 129 -5.76 -10.34 -22.41
C GLY A 129 -6.92 -9.90 -21.51
N THR A 130 -6.75 -9.96 -20.18
CA THR A 130 -7.84 -9.64 -19.23
C THR A 130 -7.67 -8.32 -18.50
N GLY A 131 -6.47 -7.75 -18.48
CA GLY A 131 -6.14 -6.58 -17.67
C GLY A 131 -6.25 -6.78 -16.15
N MET A 132 -6.35 -8.03 -15.67
CA MET A 132 -6.48 -8.30 -14.23
C MET A 132 -5.21 -7.94 -13.48
N ARG A 133 -5.35 -7.64 -12.18
CA ARG A 133 -4.21 -7.31 -11.35
C ARG A 133 -3.39 -8.55 -11.04
N ARG A 134 -2.06 -8.40 -10.89
CA ARG A 134 -1.16 -9.50 -10.50
C ARG A 134 -1.65 -10.29 -9.28
N ALA A 135 -2.21 -9.62 -8.28
CA ALA A 135 -2.71 -10.28 -7.08
C ALA A 135 -4.01 -11.08 -7.32
N GLU A 136 -4.84 -10.66 -8.27
CA GLU A 136 -6.04 -11.35 -8.70
C GLU A 136 -5.65 -12.62 -9.47
N LEU A 137 -4.73 -12.50 -10.43
CA LEU A 137 -4.20 -13.66 -11.15
C LEU A 137 -3.56 -14.69 -10.22
N ALA A 138 -2.77 -14.25 -9.22
CA ALA A 138 -2.10 -15.16 -8.28
C ALA A 138 -3.08 -15.96 -7.37
N ARG A 139 -4.33 -15.52 -7.27
CA ARG A 139 -5.40 -16.20 -6.52
C ARG A 139 -6.35 -17.00 -7.39
N LEU A 140 -6.22 -16.89 -8.70
CA LEU A 140 -7.10 -17.55 -9.66
C LEU A 140 -7.00 -19.06 -9.51
N LYS A 141 -8.14 -19.73 -9.45
CA LYS A 141 -8.26 -21.18 -9.41
C LYS A 141 -8.77 -21.69 -10.75
N VAL A 142 -8.51 -22.96 -11.04
CA VAL A 142 -9.00 -23.60 -12.28
C VAL A 142 -10.53 -23.48 -12.39
N GLY A 143 -11.26 -23.64 -11.30
CA GLY A 143 -12.73 -23.51 -11.29
C GLY A 143 -13.27 -22.08 -11.46
N ASP A 144 -12.37 -21.06 -11.50
CA ASP A 144 -12.77 -19.68 -11.79
C ASP A 144 -12.73 -19.37 -13.30
N VAL A 145 -12.25 -20.31 -14.12
CA VAL A 145 -12.15 -20.18 -15.58
C VAL A 145 -13.24 -21.03 -16.22
N ASP A 146 -14.17 -20.37 -16.92
CA ASP A 146 -15.20 -21.02 -17.71
C ASP A 146 -14.87 -20.85 -19.21
N SER A 147 -14.29 -21.91 -19.80
CA SER A 147 -13.88 -21.91 -21.19
C SER A 147 -15.05 -21.95 -22.17
N GLN A 148 -16.20 -22.48 -21.74
CA GLN A 148 -17.40 -22.52 -22.59
C GLN A 148 -18.03 -21.13 -22.73
N ARG A 149 -18.05 -20.37 -21.64
CA ARG A 149 -18.58 -18.99 -21.61
C ARG A 149 -17.53 -17.94 -21.87
N MET A 150 -16.27 -18.34 -22.05
CA MET A 150 -15.12 -17.42 -22.20
C MET A 150 -15.03 -16.36 -21.09
N THR A 151 -15.29 -16.78 -19.85
CA THR A 151 -15.30 -15.90 -18.67
C THR A 151 -14.32 -16.34 -17.62
N ILE A 152 -13.79 -15.36 -16.89
CA ILE A 152 -12.96 -15.58 -15.69
C ILE A 152 -13.62 -14.85 -14.52
N ARG A 153 -13.92 -15.58 -13.45
CA ARG A 153 -14.48 -15.00 -12.23
C ARG A 153 -13.36 -14.53 -11.31
N VAL A 154 -13.33 -13.22 -11.04
CA VAL A 154 -12.40 -12.64 -10.06
C VAL A 154 -13.10 -12.53 -8.72
N VAL A 155 -12.63 -13.31 -7.74
CA VAL A 155 -13.14 -13.29 -6.36
C VAL A 155 -12.30 -12.30 -5.55
N GLU A 156 -12.95 -11.43 -4.75
CA GLU A 156 -12.29 -10.41 -3.93
C GLU A 156 -11.42 -9.40 -4.73
N GLY A 157 -11.93 -8.92 -5.85
CA GLY A 157 -11.34 -7.78 -6.55
C GLY A 157 -11.33 -6.52 -5.66
N LYS A 158 -10.45 -5.56 -5.95
CA LYS A 158 -10.40 -4.29 -5.21
C LYS A 158 -11.69 -3.50 -5.46
N GLY A 159 -12.61 -3.50 -4.50
CA GLY A 159 -13.90 -2.78 -4.57
C GLY A 159 -15.13 -3.69 -4.57
N GLY A 160 -14.96 -5.01 -4.38
CA GLY A 160 -16.03 -5.96 -4.10
C GLY A 160 -16.32 -6.06 -2.61
#